data_3a1d3fac075e53f01ab6922f9de61599
#
_entry.id   3a1d3fac075e53f01ab6922f9de61599
#
_cell.length_a   1.000
_cell.length_b   1.000
_cell.length_c   1.000
_cell.angle_alpha   90.00
_cell.angle_beta   90.00
_cell.angle_gamma   90.00
#
_symmetry.space_group_name_H-M   'P 1'
#
loop_
_entity.id
_entity.type
_entity.pdbx_description
1 polymer ?
#
loop_
_entity_poly.entity_id
_entity_poly.type
_entity_poly.pdbx_seq_one_letter_code
_entity_poly.pdbx_strand_id
1 'polypeptide(L)'
;MNIIERLISDYPQGDVSPQDFIDHLSIGADGWIGAWVAVGLAVIFGMLVYIIPIYLTEKDKVGPYPLWLHTFYCAADFMGIWVGMEIFCLWRACTYEKDINFKPGTPIREMLRDIVIQVVCFFVGLNLLRVELHDSTMWKFWIFTQVLITIVPGLVLEKRGYSKGNSLWLHIVLICVALVSFNPWCNMWLSIAPDFFSLEANPWYYIMGVVCLYFAIRGLVIYRRLPAKE
;
A
#
# COMPACT_ATOMS: atom_id res chain seq x y z
N MET A 1 -25.66 -17.67 -4.28
CA MET A 1 -24.91 -18.00 -3.07
C MET A 1 -25.01 -16.80 -2.15
N ASN A 2 -25.37 -16.97 -0.89
CA ASN A 2 -25.44 -15.86 0.05
C ASN A 2 -24.03 -15.49 0.57
N ILE A 3 -23.91 -14.33 1.27
CA ILE A 3 -22.60 -13.85 1.78
C ILE A 3 -21.96 -14.87 2.72
N ILE A 4 -22.74 -15.56 3.56
CA ILE A 4 -22.21 -16.55 4.51
C ILE A 4 -21.65 -17.75 3.77
N GLU A 5 -22.39 -18.27 2.77
CA GLU A 5 -21.89 -19.35 1.91
C GLU A 5 -20.60 -18.94 1.20
N ARG A 6 -20.49 -17.68 0.76
CA ARG A 6 -19.30 -17.18 0.09
C ARG A 6 -18.10 -17.04 1.02
N LEU A 7 -18.30 -16.66 2.27
CA LEU A 7 -17.22 -16.55 3.26
C LEU A 7 -16.56 -17.90 3.59
N ILE A 8 -17.30 -19.01 3.44
CA ILE A 8 -16.78 -20.37 3.70
C ILE A 8 -16.39 -21.12 2.41
N SER A 9 -16.63 -20.54 1.24
CA SER A 9 -16.23 -21.13 -0.05
C SER A 9 -14.80 -20.74 -0.40
N ASP A 10 -14.22 -21.46 -1.35
CA ASP A 10 -12.91 -21.15 -1.88
C ASP A 10 -12.86 -19.74 -2.51
N TYR A 11 -11.67 -19.13 -2.45
CA TYR A 11 -11.41 -17.86 -3.12
C TYR A 11 -11.64 -17.99 -4.64
N PRO A 12 -12.21 -16.97 -5.32
CA PRO A 12 -12.42 -17.02 -6.76
C PRO A 12 -11.13 -17.34 -7.50
N GLN A 13 -11.15 -18.41 -8.29
CA GLN A 13 -10.02 -18.81 -9.12
C GLN A 13 -10.08 -18.11 -10.48
N GLY A 14 -8.95 -18.00 -11.14
CA GLY A 14 -8.81 -17.36 -12.45
C GLY A 14 -7.74 -16.28 -12.43
N ASP A 15 -7.33 -15.84 -13.61
CA ASP A 15 -6.31 -14.81 -13.79
C ASP A 15 -6.99 -13.45 -14.08
N VAL A 16 -6.40 -12.37 -13.60
CA VAL A 16 -6.70 -11.02 -14.07
C VAL A 16 -5.75 -10.72 -15.22
N SER A 17 -6.28 -10.70 -16.41
CA SER A 17 -5.51 -10.58 -17.64
C SER A 17 -5.35 -9.11 -18.08
N PRO A 18 -4.39 -8.80 -18.96
CA PRO A 18 -4.33 -7.48 -19.61
C PRO A 18 -5.61 -7.11 -20.39
N GLN A 19 -6.38 -8.11 -20.84
CA GLN A 19 -7.65 -7.89 -21.55
C GLN A 19 -8.71 -7.26 -20.64
N ASP A 20 -8.75 -7.64 -19.36
CA ASP A 20 -9.70 -7.04 -18.38
C ASP A 20 -9.50 -5.53 -18.25
N PHE A 21 -8.25 -5.06 -18.32
CA PHE A 21 -7.95 -3.63 -18.33
C PHE A 21 -8.46 -2.95 -19.61
N ILE A 22 -8.29 -3.58 -20.75
CA ILE A 22 -8.76 -3.05 -22.04
C ILE A 22 -10.29 -2.98 -22.04
N ASP A 23 -10.95 -4.03 -21.61
CA ASP A 23 -12.40 -4.15 -21.64
C ASP A 23 -13.10 -3.14 -20.71
N HIS A 24 -12.49 -2.79 -19.59
CA HIS A 24 -13.08 -1.87 -18.62
C HIS A 24 -12.58 -0.42 -18.70
N LEU A 25 -11.37 -0.18 -19.26
CA LEU A 25 -10.80 1.16 -19.35
C LEU A 25 -10.90 1.77 -20.76
N SER A 26 -11.31 1.01 -21.77
CA SER A 26 -11.50 1.57 -23.12
C SER A 26 -12.63 2.58 -23.14
N ILE A 27 -12.40 3.72 -23.82
CA ILE A 27 -13.42 4.76 -23.98
C ILE A 27 -14.62 4.17 -24.73
N GLY A 28 -15.79 4.26 -24.13
CA GLY A 28 -17.03 3.69 -24.66
C GLY A 28 -17.40 2.32 -24.11
N ALA A 29 -16.55 1.68 -23.27
CA ALA A 29 -16.94 0.49 -22.52
C ALA A 29 -18.00 0.81 -21.46
N ASP A 30 -18.79 -0.16 -21.07
CA ASP A 30 -19.79 0.03 -20.02
C ASP A 30 -19.12 0.43 -18.70
N GLY A 31 -19.52 1.58 -18.14
CA GLY A 31 -19.00 2.06 -16.86
C GLY A 31 -17.58 2.66 -16.93
N TRP A 32 -16.98 2.87 -18.12
CA TRP A 32 -15.62 3.37 -18.29
C TRP A 32 -15.32 4.66 -17.51
N ILE A 33 -16.29 5.60 -17.42
CA ILE A 33 -16.11 6.86 -16.67
C ILE A 33 -15.89 6.56 -15.19
N GLY A 34 -16.71 5.66 -14.60
CA GLY A 34 -16.57 5.22 -13.20
C GLY A 34 -15.23 4.53 -12.95
N ALA A 35 -14.79 3.68 -13.88
CA ALA A 35 -13.49 3.00 -13.81
C ALA A 35 -12.33 4.01 -13.82
N TRP A 36 -12.34 5.00 -14.72
CA TRP A 36 -11.31 6.05 -14.74
C TRP A 36 -11.33 6.95 -13.50
N VAL A 37 -12.51 7.26 -12.96
CA VAL A 37 -12.62 8.00 -11.70
C VAL A 37 -12.00 7.18 -10.55
N ALA A 38 -12.31 5.89 -10.46
CA ALA A 38 -11.76 5.01 -9.43
C ALA A 38 -10.23 4.89 -9.55
N VAL A 39 -9.71 4.67 -10.75
CA VAL A 39 -8.26 4.65 -11.03
C VAL A 39 -7.61 6.00 -10.70
N GLY A 40 -8.22 7.10 -11.13
CA GLY A 40 -7.70 8.45 -10.87
C GLY A 40 -7.60 8.76 -9.38
N LEU A 41 -8.62 8.41 -8.59
CA LEU A 41 -8.60 8.56 -7.13
C LEU A 41 -7.51 7.69 -6.50
N ALA A 42 -7.37 6.44 -6.92
CA ALA A 42 -6.34 5.54 -6.41
C ALA A 42 -4.93 6.07 -6.71
N VAL A 43 -4.70 6.60 -7.92
CA VAL A 43 -3.42 7.22 -8.32
C VAL A 43 -3.14 8.48 -7.48
N ILE A 44 -4.12 9.37 -7.32
CA ILE A 44 -3.95 10.61 -6.52
C ILE A 44 -3.57 10.27 -5.08
N PHE A 45 -4.32 9.41 -4.41
CA PHE A 45 -4.01 9.03 -3.03
C PHE A 45 -2.75 8.18 -2.95
N GLY A 46 -2.49 7.31 -3.93
CA GLY A 46 -1.23 6.58 -4.06
C GLY A 46 -0.02 7.50 -4.17
N MET A 47 -0.11 8.61 -4.89
CA MET A 47 0.97 9.61 -4.94
C MET A 47 1.13 10.38 -3.62
N LEU A 48 0.02 10.72 -2.96
CA LEU A 48 0.06 11.47 -1.70
C LEU A 48 0.72 10.67 -0.55
N VAL A 49 0.58 9.33 -0.54
CA VAL A 49 1.27 8.47 0.45
C VAL A 49 2.77 8.39 0.25
N TYR A 50 3.31 8.90 -0.87
CA TYR A 50 4.75 9.11 -1.09
C TYR A 50 5.17 10.55 -0.85
N ILE A 51 4.47 11.50 -1.44
CA ILE A 51 4.84 12.93 -1.39
C ILE A 51 4.87 13.45 0.05
N ILE A 52 3.84 13.15 0.84
CA ILE A 52 3.76 13.60 2.24
C ILE A 52 4.87 13.01 3.10
N PRO A 53 5.12 11.68 3.11
CA PRO A 53 6.24 11.09 3.84
C PRO A 53 7.62 11.60 3.38
N ILE A 54 7.82 11.79 2.08
CA ILE A 54 9.04 12.38 1.55
C ILE A 54 9.28 13.77 2.18
N TYR A 55 8.27 14.63 2.15
CA TYR A 55 8.33 15.95 2.77
C TYR A 55 8.59 15.87 4.27
N LEU A 56 7.89 14.99 4.98
CA LEU A 56 8.05 14.81 6.44
C LEU A 56 9.43 14.30 6.78
N THR A 57 9.98 13.35 6.03
CA THR A 57 11.32 12.81 6.26
C THR A 57 12.38 13.88 6.02
N GLU A 58 12.22 14.76 5.00
CA GLU A 58 13.14 15.89 4.82
C GLU A 58 13.09 16.89 5.97
N LYS A 59 11.89 17.19 6.43
CA LYS A 59 11.68 18.18 7.49
C LYS A 59 12.15 17.67 8.86
N ASP A 60 11.73 16.46 9.20
CA ASP A 60 11.88 15.91 10.55
C ASP A 60 13.09 14.98 10.69
N LYS A 61 13.75 14.62 9.58
CA LYS A 61 14.85 13.63 9.45
C LYS A 61 14.47 12.24 9.97
N VAL A 62 13.18 11.96 10.02
CA VAL A 62 12.56 10.68 10.40
C VAL A 62 11.34 10.48 9.54
N GLY A 63 11.19 9.31 8.91
CA GLY A 63 10.05 8.94 8.08
C GLY A 63 8.95 8.22 8.88
N PRO A 64 7.73 8.18 8.35
CA PRO A 64 6.61 7.47 8.98
C PRO A 64 6.65 5.95 8.74
N TYR A 65 7.45 5.49 7.77
CA TYR A 65 7.49 4.10 7.33
C TYR A 65 8.79 3.42 7.76
N PRO A 66 8.74 2.12 8.13
CA PRO A 66 9.95 1.37 8.45
C PRO A 66 10.69 0.96 7.18
N LEU A 67 12.00 0.71 7.29
CA LEU A 67 12.86 0.34 6.16
C LEU A 67 12.32 -0.85 5.36
N TRP A 68 11.83 -1.89 6.06
CA TRP A 68 11.32 -3.09 5.38
C TRP A 68 10.09 -2.82 4.50
N LEU A 69 9.29 -1.79 4.82
CA LEU A 69 8.15 -1.39 4.00
C LEU A 69 8.62 -0.75 2.69
N HIS A 70 9.65 0.08 2.72
CA HIS A 70 10.29 0.64 1.53
C HIS A 70 10.91 -0.44 0.64
N THR A 71 11.61 -1.42 1.23
CA THR A 71 12.19 -2.55 0.46
C THR A 71 11.10 -3.44 -0.14
N PHE A 72 9.99 -3.64 0.56
CA PHE A 72 8.81 -4.34 0.05
C PHE A 72 8.19 -3.60 -1.14
N TYR A 73 7.91 -2.29 -1.01
CA TYR A 73 7.34 -1.51 -2.11
C TYR A 73 8.30 -1.41 -3.30
N CYS A 74 9.60 -1.26 -3.07
CA CYS A 74 10.59 -1.28 -4.13
C CYS A 74 10.56 -2.59 -4.94
N ALA A 75 10.21 -3.71 -4.30
CA ALA A 75 10.03 -5.01 -4.95
C ALA A 75 8.65 -5.20 -5.59
N ALA A 76 7.61 -4.56 -5.03
CA ALA A 76 6.23 -4.68 -5.47
C ALA A 76 5.86 -3.74 -6.62
N ASP A 77 6.49 -2.56 -6.64
CA ASP A 77 6.24 -1.53 -7.63
C ASP A 77 7.11 -1.76 -8.88
N PHE A 78 6.49 -2.09 -9.99
CA PHE A 78 7.17 -2.21 -11.29
C PHE A 78 6.87 -1.03 -12.23
N MET A 79 6.06 -0.08 -11.83
CA MET A 79 5.88 1.17 -12.53
C MET A 79 7.02 2.14 -12.17
N GLY A 80 7.79 2.58 -13.17
CA GLY A 80 9.04 3.30 -13.00
C GLY A 80 9.01 4.51 -12.08
N ILE A 81 7.89 5.25 -12.00
CA ILE A 81 7.78 6.43 -11.13
C ILE A 81 7.75 6.03 -9.64
N TRP A 82 7.03 4.98 -9.26
CA TRP A 82 6.97 4.50 -7.87
C TRP A 82 8.28 3.87 -7.44
N VAL A 83 8.90 3.06 -8.31
CA VAL A 83 10.25 2.51 -8.06
C VAL A 83 11.25 3.65 -7.83
N GLY A 84 11.19 4.72 -8.63
CA GLY A 84 12.05 5.89 -8.45
C GLY A 84 11.84 6.57 -7.08
N MET A 85 10.59 6.71 -6.65
CA MET A 85 10.28 7.26 -5.32
C MET A 85 10.76 6.35 -4.18
N GLU A 86 10.62 5.03 -4.31
CA GLU A 86 11.12 4.08 -3.31
C GLU A 86 12.63 4.06 -3.22
N ILE A 87 13.35 4.11 -4.34
CA ILE A 87 14.81 4.25 -4.34
C ILE A 87 15.22 5.54 -3.59
N PHE A 88 14.51 6.63 -3.81
CA PHE A 88 14.73 7.87 -3.09
C PHE A 88 14.45 7.73 -1.60
N CYS A 89 13.36 7.08 -1.21
CA CYS A 89 13.04 6.80 0.20
C CYS A 89 14.09 5.90 0.87
N LEU A 90 14.57 4.86 0.18
CA LEU A 90 15.65 3.99 0.66
C LEU A 90 16.97 4.74 0.85
N TRP A 91 17.34 5.63 -0.09
CA TRP A 91 18.49 6.50 0.07
C TRP A 91 18.38 7.38 1.32
N ARG A 92 17.19 7.93 1.60
CA ARG A 92 16.93 8.76 2.79
C ARG A 92 16.98 7.94 4.07
N ALA A 93 16.44 6.72 4.08
CA ALA A 93 16.53 5.82 5.21
C ALA A 93 17.99 5.50 5.56
N CYS A 94 18.87 5.37 4.58
CA CYS A 94 20.31 5.22 4.78
C CYS A 94 20.99 6.50 5.27
N THR A 95 20.44 7.67 4.96
CA THR A 95 21.07 8.97 5.29
C THR A 95 20.60 9.50 6.64
N TYR A 96 19.29 9.52 6.86
CA TYR A 96 18.69 10.17 8.03
C TYR A 96 18.31 9.18 9.14
N GLU A 97 17.97 7.96 8.79
CA GLU A 97 17.47 6.95 9.73
C GLU A 97 18.44 5.77 9.89
N LYS A 98 19.71 5.95 9.52
CA LYS A 98 20.72 4.89 9.59
C LYS A 98 20.83 4.28 10.99
N ASP A 99 20.83 5.11 12.03
CA ASP A 99 20.98 4.66 13.42
C ASP A 99 19.68 4.03 13.99
N ILE A 100 18.55 4.20 13.29
CA ILE A 100 17.28 3.53 13.61
C ILE A 100 17.20 2.17 12.91
N ASN A 101 17.66 2.12 11.66
CA ASN A 101 17.50 0.94 10.79
C ASN A 101 18.70 -0.01 10.83
N PHE A 102 19.89 0.49 11.20
CA PHE A 102 21.15 -0.27 11.23
C PHE A 102 21.87 -0.09 12.55
N LYS A 103 22.81 -0.98 12.85
CA LYS A 103 23.67 -0.84 14.01
C LYS A 103 24.57 0.41 13.84
N PRO A 104 24.81 1.19 14.91
CA PRO A 104 25.72 2.32 14.85
C PRO A 104 27.09 1.92 14.27
N GLY A 105 27.59 2.73 13.34
CA GLY A 105 28.88 2.49 12.68
C GLY A 105 28.84 1.49 11.50
N THR A 106 27.68 0.96 11.11
CA THR A 106 27.55 0.09 9.93
C THR A 106 28.01 0.84 8.67
N PRO A 107 28.96 0.29 7.89
CA PRO A 107 29.42 0.90 6.64
C PRO A 107 28.27 0.95 5.61
N ILE A 108 28.27 2.00 4.77
CA ILE A 108 27.24 2.16 3.71
C ILE A 108 27.16 0.95 2.77
N ARG A 109 28.27 0.29 2.49
CA ARG A 109 28.30 -0.92 1.66
C ARG A 109 27.48 -2.06 2.26
N GLU A 110 27.52 -2.25 3.56
CA GLU A 110 26.74 -3.27 4.27
C GLU A 110 25.27 -2.90 4.32
N MET A 111 24.94 -1.62 4.56
CA MET A 111 23.56 -1.14 4.51
C MET A 111 22.94 -1.42 3.12
N LEU A 112 23.66 -1.06 2.05
CA LEU A 112 23.18 -1.30 0.69
C LEU A 112 23.02 -2.80 0.38
N ARG A 113 24.00 -3.63 0.81
CA ARG A 113 23.89 -5.09 0.68
C ARG A 113 22.63 -5.62 1.36
N ASP A 114 22.34 -5.20 2.57
CA ASP A 114 21.22 -5.67 3.36
C ASP A 114 19.89 -5.21 2.74
N ILE A 115 19.83 -3.99 2.20
CA ILE A 115 18.68 -3.49 1.43
C ILE A 115 18.46 -4.34 0.16
N VAL A 116 19.51 -4.57 -0.63
CA VAL A 116 19.41 -5.38 -1.86
C VAL A 116 18.92 -6.80 -1.53
N ILE A 117 19.44 -7.42 -0.48
CA ILE A 117 18.99 -8.74 -0.04
C ILE A 117 17.48 -8.71 0.32
N GLN A 118 17.02 -7.70 1.08
CA GLN A 118 15.61 -7.57 1.41
C GLN A 118 14.72 -7.40 0.16
N VAL A 119 15.12 -6.51 -0.76
CA VAL A 119 14.38 -6.29 -2.03
C VAL A 119 14.31 -7.60 -2.84
N VAL A 120 15.43 -8.32 -2.98
CA VAL A 120 15.47 -9.61 -3.71
C VAL A 120 14.58 -10.64 -3.02
N CYS A 121 14.64 -10.76 -1.68
CA CYS A 121 13.79 -11.68 -0.94
C CYS A 121 12.31 -11.37 -1.13
N PHE A 122 11.90 -10.10 -1.04
CA PHE A 122 10.53 -9.70 -1.32
C PHE A 122 10.16 -9.98 -2.77
N PHE A 123 10.99 -9.60 -3.75
CA PHE A 123 10.73 -9.84 -5.17
C PHE A 123 10.49 -11.31 -5.48
N VAL A 124 11.34 -12.21 -4.94
CA VAL A 124 11.17 -13.66 -5.11
C VAL A 124 9.88 -14.14 -4.44
N GLY A 125 9.63 -13.73 -3.19
CA GLY A 125 8.41 -14.09 -2.45
C GLY A 125 7.13 -13.62 -3.17
N LEU A 126 7.13 -12.39 -3.70
CA LEU A 126 6.03 -11.84 -4.47
C LEU A 126 5.74 -12.60 -5.76
N ASN A 127 6.79 -13.01 -6.48
CA ASN A 127 6.62 -13.83 -7.69
C ASN A 127 6.10 -15.24 -7.37
N LEU A 128 6.48 -15.83 -6.23
CA LEU A 128 5.85 -17.07 -5.77
C LEU A 128 4.36 -16.88 -5.50
N LEU A 129 3.98 -15.83 -4.76
CA LEU A 129 2.57 -15.51 -4.53
C LEU A 129 1.80 -15.23 -5.82
N ARG A 130 2.42 -14.55 -6.79
CA ARG A 130 1.83 -14.31 -8.11
C ARG A 130 1.45 -15.61 -8.81
N VAL A 131 2.33 -16.61 -8.75
CA VAL A 131 2.08 -17.93 -9.36
C VAL A 131 0.95 -18.65 -8.62
N GLU A 132 0.99 -18.69 -7.28
CA GLU A 132 -0.02 -19.38 -6.46
C GLU A 132 -1.40 -18.72 -6.55
N LEU A 133 -1.46 -17.39 -6.69
CA LEU A 133 -2.73 -16.66 -6.81
C LEU A 133 -3.28 -16.64 -8.24
N HIS A 134 -2.59 -17.24 -9.21
CA HIS A 134 -2.91 -17.09 -10.64
C HIS A 134 -3.14 -15.61 -10.99
N ASP A 135 -2.11 -14.78 -10.77
CA ASP A 135 -2.21 -13.31 -10.86
C ASP A 135 -1.10 -12.77 -11.77
N SER A 136 -1.25 -12.98 -13.07
CA SER A 136 -0.24 -12.62 -14.08
C SER A 136 0.08 -11.12 -14.10
N THR A 137 -0.90 -10.28 -13.79
CA THR A 137 -0.78 -8.82 -13.73
C THR A 137 -0.42 -8.28 -12.34
N MET A 138 -0.31 -9.14 -11.34
CA MET A 138 -0.15 -8.77 -9.91
C MET A 138 -1.31 -7.93 -9.36
N TRP A 139 -2.46 -7.92 -10.03
CA TRP A 139 -3.59 -7.08 -9.65
C TRP A 139 -4.23 -7.49 -8.32
N LYS A 140 -4.38 -8.80 -8.08
CA LYS A 140 -4.85 -9.33 -6.80
C LYS A 140 -3.84 -9.04 -5.68
N PHE A 141 -2.56 -9.18 -6.01
CA PHE A 141 -1.48 -8.93 -5.06
C PHE A 141 -1.43 -7.46 -4.61
N TRP A 142 -1.68 -6.49 -5.48
CA TRP A 142 -1.62 -5.06 -5.14
C TRP A 142 -2.56 -4.63 -4.02
N ILE A 143 -3.55 -5.45 -3.66
CA ILE A 143 -4.36 -5.24 -2.47
C ILE A 143 -3.49 -5.20 -1.21
N PHE A 144 -2.50 -6.08 -1.10
CA PHE A 144 -1.63 -6.14 0.06
C PHE A 144 -0.83 -4.85 0.25
N THR A 145 -0.51 -4.13 -0.83
CA THR A 145 0.12 -2.81 -0.71
C THR A 145 -0.81 -1.83 0.01
N GLN A 146 -2.11 -1.84 -0.30
CA GLN A 146 -3.09 -0.98 0.36
C GLN A 146 -3.33 -1.36 1.82
N VAL A 147 -3.30 -2.67 2.12
CA VAL A 147 -3.40 -3.17 3.50
C VAL A 147 -2.21 -2.68 4.32
N LEU A 148 -1.00 -2.86 3.82
CA LEU A 148 0.22 -2.49 4.54
C LEU A 148 0.32 -0.97 4.75
N ILE A 149 0.04 -0.15 3.73
CA ILE A 149 0.15 1.30 3.86
C ILE A 149 -0.87 1.89 4.83
N THR A 150 -2.04 1.29 4.97
CA THR A 150 -3.08 1.79 5.89
C THR A 150 -2.84 1.36 7.34
N ILE A 151 -2.20 0.23 7.58
CA ILE A 151 -2.02 -0.36 8.92
C ILE A 151 -0.67 0.03 9.52
N VAL A 152 0.43 -0.16 8.78
CA VAL A 152 1.80 -0.10 9.31
C VAL A 152 2.18 1.28 9.87
N PRO A 153 1.88 2.42 9.23
CA PRO A 153 2.29 3.72 9.75
C PRO A 153 1.70 4.04 11.12
N GLY A 154 0.44 3.64 11.37
CA GLY A 154 -0.20 3.79 12.66
C GLY A 154 0.48 2.96 13.76
N LEU A 155 0.86 1.72 13.45
CA LEU A 155 1.59 0.84 14.38
C LEU A 155 3.00 1.36 14.67
N VAL A 156 3.69 1.87 13.67
CA VAL A 156 5.02 2.47 13.82
C VAL A 156 4.95 3.71 14.71
N LEU A 157 3.96 4.57 14.47
CA LEU A 157 3.72 5.77 15.27
C LEU A 157 3.47 5.42 16.74
N GLU A 158 2.60 4.43 17.00
CA GLU A 158 2.32 3.95 18.35
C GLU A 158 3.56 3.43 19.05
N LYS A 159 4.35 2.59 18.38
CA LYS A 159 5.60 2.03 18.91
C LYS A 159 6.64 3.12 19.22
N ARG A 160 6.70 4.17 18.39
CA ARG A 160 7.64 5.30 18.57
C ARG A 160 7.24 6.20 19.74
N GLY A 161 5.95 6.41 20.01
CA GLY A 161 5.46 7.23 21.12
C GLY A 161 5.64 8.74 20.95
N TYR A 162 6.02 9.22 19.75
CA TYR A 162 6.18 10.64 19.43
C TYR A 162 5.71 10.94 18.00
N SER A 163 5.28 12.19 17.73
CA SER A 163 4.67 12.58 16.45
C SER A 163 5.65 12.95 15.34
N LYS A 164 6.96 13.01 15.60
CA LYS A 164 8.01 13.35 14.61
C LYS A 164 7.98 12.37 13.43
N GLY A 165 8.10 12.87 12.21
CA GLY A 165 7.95 12.06 11.00
C GLY A 165 6.50 11.76 10.60
N ASN A 166 5.51 12.33 11.30
CA ASN A 166 4.08 12.15 11.01
C ASN A 166 3.34 13.49 10.92
N SER A 167 2.15 13.47 10.33
CA SER A 167 1.29 14.65 10.25
C SER A 167 -0.19 14.26 10.23
N LEU A 168 -1.05 15.21 10.59
CA LEU A 168 -2.50 15.06 10.46
C LEU A 168 -2.90 14.70 9.02
N TRP A 169 -2.31 15.37 8.04
CA TRP A 169 -2.61 15.16 6.62
C TRP A 169 -2.27 13.75 6.16
N LEU A 170 -1.14 13.18 6.61
CA LEU A 170 -0.80 11.80 6.30
C LEU A 170 -1.90 10.85 6.77
N HIS A 171 -2.35 10.97 8.02
CA HIS A 171 -3.39 10.09 8.57
C HIS A 171 -4.74 10.27 7.88
N ILE A 172 -5.09 11.49 7.46
CA ILE A 172 -6.29 11.73 6.64
C ILE A 172 -6.16 11.01 5.29
N VAL A 173 -5.01 11.14 4.63
CA VAL A 173 -4.75 10.45 3.36
C VAL A 173 -4.83 8.94 3.52
N LEU A 174 -4.30 8.35 4.59
CA LEU A 174 -4.39 6.91 4.84
C LEU A 174 -5.84 6.44 5.02
N ILE A 175 -6.69 7.25 5.65
CA ILE A 175 -8.15 6.98 5.74
C ILE A 175 -8.78 7.04 4.34
N CYS A 176 -8.42 8.04 3.54
CA CYS A 176 -8.91 8.15 2.16
C CYS A 176 -8.45 6.97 1.31
N VAL A 177 -7.20 6.51 1.46
CA VAL A 177 -6.69 5.30 0.78
C VAL A 177 -7.55 4.09 1.12
N ALA A 178 -7.85 3.85 2.40
CA ALA A 178 -8.71 2.74 2.81
C ALA A 178 -10.12 2.85 2.18
N LEU A 179 -10.71 4.04 2.21
CA LEU A 179 -12.04 4.28 1.63
C LEU A 179 -12.05 4.08 0.11
N VAL A 180 -11.07 4.62 -0.61
CA VAL A 180 -11.01 4.54 -2.08
C VAL A 180 -10.69 3.12 -2.54
N SER A 181 -9.82 2.41 -1.81
CA SER A 181 -9.43 1.04 -2.19
C SER A 181 -10.52 0.01 -1.92
N PHE A 182 -11.31 0.18 -0.85
CA PHE A 182 -12.26 -0.85 -0.40
C PHE A 182 -13.73 -0.40 -0.46
N ASN A 183 -14.05 0.64 -1.22
CA ASN A 183 -15.44 1.07 -1.43
C ASN A 183 -16.20 0.01 -2.27
N PRO A 184 -17.35 -0.51 -1.80
CA PRO A 184 -18.08 -1.57 -2.51
C PRO A 184 -18.80 -1.10 -3.78
N TRP A 185 -18.87 0.21 -4.02
CA TRP A 185 -19.58 0.76 -5.19
C TRP A 185 -18.64 1.32 -6.26
N CYS A 186 -17.45 1.77 -5.85
CA CYS A 186 -16.50 2.38 -6.78
C CYS A 186 -15.08 2.28 -6.23
N ASN A 187 -14.34 1.27 -6.65
CA ASN A 187 -12.91 1.15 -6.37
C ASN A 187 -12.18 0.60 -7.59
N MET A 188 -10.89 0.85 -7.68
CA MET A 188 -10.06 0.49 -8.83
C MET A 188 -10.06 -1.03 -9.09
N TRP A 189 -10.00 -1.87 -8.06
CA TRP A 189 -9.99 -3.33 -8.19
C TRP A 189 -11.30 -3.87 -8.72
N LEU A 190 -12.42 -3.43 -8.13
CA LEU A 190 -13.77 -3.76 -8.57
C LEU A 190 -14.00 -3.33 -10.03
N SER A 191 -13.51 -2.14 -10.40
CA SER A 191 -13.72 -1.59 -11.75
C SER A 191 -12.98 -2.35 -12.84
N ILE A 192 -11.88 -3.03 -12.53
CA ILE A 192 -11.06 -3.78 -13.51
C ILE A 192 -11.43 -5.28 -13.50
N ALA A 193 -11.72 -5.85 -12.33
CA ALA A 193 -11.94 -7.27 -12.19
C ALA A 193 -13.13 -7.55 -11.24
N PRO A 194 -14.37 -7.23 -11.67
CA PRO A 194 -15.57 -7.37 -10.84
C PRO A 194 -15.84 -8.81 -10.41
N ASP A 195 -15.45 -9.79 -11.23
CA ASP A 195 -15.60 -11.21 -10.91
C ASP A 195 -14.79 -11.66 -9.70
N PHE A 196 -13.73 -10.89 -9.34
CA PHE A 196 -12.88 -11.16 -8.17
C PHE A 196 -13.15 -10.21 -7.01
N PHE A 197 -13.57 -8.98 -7.28
CA PHE A 197 -13.61 -7.92 -6.28
C PHE A 197 -15.02 -7.36 -6.02
N SER A 198 -16.07 -7.94 -6.58
CA SER A 198 -17.43 -7.62 -6.14
C SER A 198 -17.71 -8.15 -4.74
N LEU A 199 -18.63 -7.52 -4.03
CA LEU A 199 -19.02 -7.96 -2.68
C LEU A 199 -19.56 -9.39 -2.69
N GLU A 200 -20.23 -9.79 -3.76
CA GLU A 200 -20.77 -11.14 -3.95
C GLU A 200 -19.66 -12.16 -4.22
N ALA A 201 -18.63 -11.78 -4.97
CA ALA A 201 -17.52 -12.65 -5.30
C ALA A 201 -16.54 -12.80 -4.13
N ASN A 202 -16.23 -11.71 -3.43
CA ASN A 202 -15.17 -11.68 -2.43
C ASN A 202 -15.50 -10.79 -1.23
N PRO A 203 -16.40 -11.23 -0.33
CA PRO A 203 -16.71 -10.45 0.88
C PRO A 203 -15.51 -10.25 1.81
N TRP A 204 -14.50 -11.17 1.79
CA TRP A 204 -13.27 -11.02 2.58
C TRP A 204 -12.47 -9.78 2.23
N TYR A 205 -12.50 -9.37 0.96
CA TYR A 205 -11.88 -8.14 0.51
C TYR A 205 -12.43 -6.91 1.26
N TYR A 206 -13.75 -6.85 1.43
CA TYR A 206 -14.42 -5.73 2.12
C TYR A 206 -14.28 -5.81 3.64
N ILE A 207 -14.25 -7.02 4.21
CA ILE A 207 -13.92 -7.22 5.64
C ILE A 207 -12.51 -6.69 5.91
N MET A 208 -11.54 -7.00 5.06
CA MET A 208 -10.18 -6.45 5.15
C MET A 208 -10.20 -4.91 5.03
N GLY A 209 -11.04 -4.35 4.17
CA GLY A 209 -11.24 -2.90 4.06
C GLY A 209 -11.70 -2.25 5.36
N VAL A 210 -12.62 -2.88 6.09
CA VAL A 210 -13.04 -2.43 7.42
C VAL A 210 -11.88 -2.45 8.41
N VAL A 211 -11.06 -3.50 8.38
CA VAL A 211 -9.84 -3.60 9.21
C VAL A 211 -8.86 -2.47 8.87
N CYS A 212 -8.59 -2.24 7.59
CA CYS A 212 -7.73 -1.16 7.12
C CYS A 212 -8.24 0.22 7.60
N LEU A 213 -9.52 0.48 7.44
CA LEU A 213 -10.16 1.72 7.89
C LEU A 213 -10.04 1.91 9.40
N TYR A 214 -10.29 0.85 10.17
CA TYR A 214 -10.10 0.87 11.63
C TYR A 214 -8.67 1.26 12.01
N PHE A 215 -7.64 0.63 11.41
CA PHE A 215 -6.24 0.94 11.73
C PHE A 215 -5.83 2.34 11.27
N ALA A 216 -6.31 2.82 10.12
CA ALA A 216 -6.06 4.17 9.65
C ALA A 216 -6.66 5.22 10.60
N ILE A 217 -7.92 5.04 11.05
CA ILE A 217 -8.56 5.90 12.05
C ILE A 217 -7.83 5.82 13.39
N ARG A 218 -7.45 4.61 13.85
CA ARG A 218 -6.68 4.42 15.06
C ARG A 218 -5.35 5.17 15.00
N GLY A 219 -4.65 5.13 13.88
CA GLY A 219 -3.43 5.91 13.65
C GLY A 219 -3.64 7.42 13.82
N LEU A 220 -4.74 7.97 13.30
CA LEU A 220 -5.13 9.37 13.48
C LEU A 220 -5.40 9.70 14.96
N VAL A 221 -6.10 8.83 15.68
CA VAL A 221 -6.40 9.02 17.11
C VAL A 221 -5.11 9.00 17.93
N ILE A 222 -4.19 8.08 17.65
CA ILE A 222 -2.88 8.01 18.29
C ILE A 222 -2.09 9.30 18.02
N TYR A 223 -2.01 9.74 16.76
CA TYR A 223 -1.32 10.97 16.38
C TYR A 223 -1.79 12.18 17.18
N ARG A 224 -3.11 12.32 17.38
CA ARG A 224 -3.70 13.43 18.15
C ARG A 224 -3.41 13.39 19.64
N ARG A 225 -3.07 12.24 20.19
CA ARG A 225 -2.76 12.05 21.62
C ARG A 225 -1.28 12.20 21.94
N LEU A 226 -0.43 12.13 20.95
CA LEU A 226 1.02 12.25 21.15
C LEU A 226 1.42 13.71 21.39
N PRO A 227 2.51 13.93 22.15
CA PRO A 227 3.04 15.27 22.36
C PRO A 227 3.37 15.95 21.04
N ALA A 228 3.23 17.28 21.03
CA ALA A 228 3.60 18.10 19.89
C ALA A 228 5.09 17.89 19.52
N LYS A 229 5.40 18.09 18.24
CA LYS A 229 6.79 18.04 17.76
C LYS A 229 7.61 19.12 18.48
N GLU A 230 8.68 18.73 19.14
CA GLU A 230 9.76 19.62 19.53
C GLU A 230 10.79 19.75 18.40
#